data_525dd8dd73713003fc6fd3b9f75f798d
#
_entry.id   525dd8dd73713003fc6fd3b9f75f798d
#
_cell.length_a   1.000
_cell.length_b   1.000
_cell.length_c   1.000
_cell.angle_alpha   90.00
_cell.angle_beta   90.00
_cell.angle_gamma   90.00
#
_symmetry.space_group_name_H-M   'P 1'
#
loop_
_entity.id
_entity.type
_entity.pdbx_description
1 polymer ?
#
loop_
_entity_poly.entity_id
_entity_poly.type
_entity_poly.pdbx_seq_one_letter_code
_entity_poly.pdbx_strand_id
1 'polypeptide(L)'
;PTAPGPQRHGTGGEMMMWVRPANSLAWNPFRTITEESPRNHGYARRPVDAHPDFYAFWADGNPDALTPSHLYFTNQDGTGLWKLPYEMKTPTATPKRIY
;
A
#
# COMPACT_ATOMS: atom_id res chain seq x y z
N PRO A 1 -0.86 5.76 5.71
CA PRO A 1 -1.64 6.42 4.66
C PRO A 1 -1.81 7.90 4.94
N THR A 2 -2.08 8.67 3.92
CA THR A 2 -2.49 10.07 4.08
C THR A 2 -3.94 10.14 4.56
N ALA A 3 -4.45 11.34 4.81
CA ALA A 3 -5.86 11.52 5.15
C ALA A 3 -6.76 11.01 4.02
N PRO A 4 -7.97 10.52 4.33
CA PRO A 4 -8.90 10.07 3.31
C PRO A 4 -9.22 11.20 2.33
N GLY A 5 -9.23 10.86 1.05
CA GLY A 5 -9.68 11.75 0.00
C GLY A 5 -11.14 11.53 -0.35
N PRO A 6 -11.63 12.20 -1.41
CA PRO A 6 -13.00 12.04 -1.88
C PRO A 6 -13.26 10.70 -2.57
N GLN A 7 -12.26 9.86 -2.67
CA GLN A 7 -12.39 8.54 -3.31
C GLN A 7 -13.40 7.68 -2.56
N ARG A 8 -13.96 6.78 -3.31
CA ARG A 8 -14.97 5.85 -2.82
C ARG A 8 -14.35 4.83 -1.88
N HIS A 9 -14.96 4.59 -0.74
CA HIS A 9 -14.61 3.54 0.21
C HIS A 9 -13.20 3.66 0.78
N GLY A 10 -13.09 3.87 2.02
CA GLY A 10 -11.81 3.77 2.68
C GLY A 10 -11.60 4.76 3.80
N THR A 11 -10.73 4.36 4.69
CA THR A 11 -10.24 5.15 5.81
C THR A 11 -8.74 5.35 5.61
N GLY A 12 -8.38 6.15 4.74
CA GLY A 12 -7.01 6.44 4.35
C GLY A 12 -7.07 7.24 3.08
N GLY A 13 -5.96 7.43 2.43
CA GLY A 13 -5.90 8.15 1.16
C GLY A 13 -4.86 7.49 0.27
N GLU A 14 -3.72 8.14 0.17
CA GLU A 14 -2.59 7.60 -0.55
C GLU A 14 -1.56 7.00 0.41
N MET A 15 -0.73 6.09 -0.08
CA MET A 15 0.40 5.57 0.67
C MET A 15 1.63 6.42 0.45
N MET A 16 2.29 6.78 1.55
CA MET A 16 3.51 7.56 1.54
C MET A 16 4.51 6.91 2.49
N MET A 17 5.77 6.87 2.08
CA MET A 17 6.85 6.39 2.92
C MET A 17 7.46 7.56 3.69
N TRP A 18 7.58 7.38 5.01
CA TRP A 18 8.23 8.32 5.89
C TRP A 18 9.47 7.67 6.48
N VAL A 19 10.49 8.45 6.71
CA VAL A 19 11.76 7.98 7.24
C VAL A 19 12.15 8.80 8.45
N ARG A 20 12.64 8.11 9.47
CA ARG A 20 13.25 8.73 10.65
C ARG A 20 14.69 8.27 10.73
N PRO A 21 15.69 9.16 10.60
CA PRO A 21 17.08 8.79 10.84
C PRO A 21 17.29 8.25 12.26
N ALA A 22 18.25 7.34 12.43
CA ALA A 22 18.45 6.65 13.71
C ALA A 22 18.81 7.61 14.86
N ASN A 23 19.44 8.74 14.54
CA ASN A 23 19.84 9.75 15.54
C ASN A 23 18.91 10.97 15.58
N SER A 24 17.71 10.84 15.04
CA SER A 24 16.71 11.91 15.00
C SER A 24 15.39 11.44 15.59
N LEU A 25 14.62 12.36 16.19
CA LEU A 25 13.26 12.11 16.65
C LEU A 25 12.21 12.52 15.62
N ALA A 26 12.63 13.14 14.51
CA ALA A 26 11.72 13.64 13.49
C ALA A 26 11.51 12.63 12.36
N TRP A 27 10.26 12.43 11.96
CA TRP A 27 9.87 11.69 10.77
C TRP A 27 9.77 12.66 9.60
N ASN A 28 10.33 12.28 8.47
CA ASN A 28 10.28 13.10 7.25
C ASN A 28 9.66 12.31 6.11
N PRO A 29 8.82 12.94 5.27
CA PRO A 29 8.33 12.29 4.06
C PRO A 29 9.51 11.97 3.15
N PHE A 30 9.53 10.76 2.65
CA PHE A 30 10.63 10.28 1.82
C PHE A 30 10.20 10.01 0.39
N ARG A 31 9.04 9.34 0.21
CA ARG A 31 8.59 8.92 -1.11
C ARG A 31 7.07 8.74 -1.13
N THR A 32 6.44 9.25 -2.17
CA THR A 32 5.05 8.96 -2.47
C THR A 32 4.97 7.60 -3.17
N ILE A 33 4.15 6.68 -2.65
CA ILE A 33 4.01 5.34 -3.19
C ILE A 33 2.83 5.26 -4.16
N THR A 34 1.68 5.86 -3.79
CA THR A 34 0.50 5.89 -4.65
C THR A 34 0.05 7.32 -4.88
N GLU A 35 -0.51 7.61 -6.05
CA GLU A 35 -1.01 8.92 -6.43
C GLU A 35 -2.30 8.79 -7.23
N GLU A 36 -3.19 9.75 -7.06
CA GLU A 36 -4.44 9.87 -7.82
C GLU A 36 -5.25 8.55 -7.84
N SER A 37 -5.26 7.86 -6.73
CA SER A 37 -5.91 6.56 -6.64
C SER A 37 -7.44 6.70 -6.70
N PRO A 38 -8.14 5.81 -7.42
CA PRO A 38 -9.60 5.85 -7.48
C PRO A 38 -10.27 5.43 -6.17
N ARG A 39 -9.51 4.84 -5.26
CA ARG A 39 -9.99 4.41 -3.93
C ARG A 39 -8.96 4.76 -2.89
N ASN A 40 -9.42 4.90 -1.66
CA ASN A 40 -8.53 5.14 -0.54
C ASN A 40 -7.72 3.89 -0.19
N HIS A 41 -6.42 4.06 -0.01
CA HIS A 41 -5.51 3.04 0.48
C HIS A 41 -5.40 3.14 2.00
N GLY A 42 -5.41 2.02 2.69
CA GLY A 42 -5.33 2.03 4.15
C GLY A 42 -4.79 0.73 4.72
N TYR A 43 -4.57 0.74 6.03
CA TYR A 43 -4.16 -0.42 6.82
C TYR A 43 -2.87 -1.09 6.33
N ALA A 44 -1.83 -0.30 6.17
CA ALA A 44 -0.53 -0.83 5.81
C ALA A 44 -0.02 -1.82 6.87
N ARG A 45 0.51 -2.95 6.41
CA ARG A 45 1.10 -4.01 7.24
C ARG A 45 2.52 -4.27 6.78
N ARG A 46 3.36 -4.65 7.72
CA ARG A 46 4.70 -5.14 7.42
C ARG A 46 4.80 -6.58 7.87
N PRO A 47 5.22 -7.53 7.01
CA PRO A 47 5.46 -8.90 7.44
C PRO A 47 6.57 -8.98 8.49
N VAL A 48 6.49 -9.96 9.36
CA VAL A 48 7.61 -10.27 10.27
C VAL A 48 8.79 -10.73 9.41
N ASP A 49 9.99 -10.22 9.71
CA ASP A 49 11.20 -10.49 8.91
C ASP A 49 10.97 -10.22 7.42
N ALA A 50 10.41 -9.06 7.12
CA ALA A 50 10.01 -8.71 5.78
C ALA A 50 11.17 -8.79 4.78
N HIS A 51 10.93 -9.49 3.66
CA HIS A 51 11.88 -9.52 2.56
C HIS A 51 11.96 -8.14 1.88
N PRO A 52 13.16 -7.71 1.42
CA PRO A 52 13.28 -6.40 0.74
C PRO A 52 12.36 -6.22 -0.47
N ASP A 53 11.99 -7.30 -1.15
CA ASP A 53 11.12 -7.24 -2.32
C ASP A 53 9.63 -7.31 -1.95
N PHE A 54 9.30 -7.68 -0.71
CA PHE A 54 7.95 -7.69 -0.18
C PHE A 54 7.97 -7.11 1.22
N TYR A 55 7.99 -5.80 1.31
CA TYR A 55 8.28 -5.11 2.56
C TYR A 55 7.05 -4.62 3.30
N ALA A 56 6.05 -4.13 2.58
CA ALA A 56 4.79 -3.69 3.15
C ALA A 56 3.65 -3.98 2.19
N PHE A 57 2.46 -4.26 2.73
CA PHE A 57 1.28 -4.55 1.93
C PHE A 57 0.05 -3.89 2.52
N TRP A 58 -0.94 -3.63 1.67
CA TRP A 58 -2.21 -3.00 2.06
C TRP A 58 -3.28 -3.22 1.01
N ALA A 59 -4.49 -2.76 1.32
CA ALA A 59 -5.63 -2.85 0.40
C ALA A 59 -6.28 -1.48 0.20
N ASP A 60 -7.10 -1.37 -0.84
CA ASP A 60 -7.84 -0.15 -1.19
C ASP A 60 -9.35 -0.31 -1.07
N GLY A 61 -9.83 -1.18 -0.21
CA GLY A 61 -11.25 -1.44 -0.02
C GLY A 61 -11.87 -0.67 1.13
N ASN A 62 -13.19 -0.84 1.28
CA ASN A 62 -13.91 -0.36 2.45
C ASN A 62 -13.68 -1.34 3.61
N PRO A 63 -13.13 -0.90 4.76
CA PRO A 63 -12.88 -1.81 5.87
C PRO A 63 -14.16 -2.26 6.60
N ASP A 64 -15.26 -1.55 6.40
CA ASP A 64 -16.51 -1.79 7.13
C ASP A 64 -17.54 -2.58 6.32
N ALA A 65 -17.26 -2.85 5.05
CA ALA A 65 -18.19 -3.54 4.17
C ALA A 65 -17.46 -4.37 3.13
N LEU A 66 -18.13 -5.42 2.66
CA LEU A 66 -17.61 -6.26 1.60
C LEU A 66 -17.72 -5.53 0.27
N THR A 67 -16.60 -5.03 -0.22
CA THR A 67 -16.50 -4.30 -1.49
C THR A 67 -15.30 -4.80 -2.30
N PRO A 68 -15.30 -4.59 -3.63
CA PRO A 68 -14.13 -4.89 -4.44
C PRO A 68 -12.91 -4.11 -3.94
N SER A 69 -11.80 -4.82 -3.80
CA SER A 69 -10.53 -4.20 -3.44
C SER A 69 -9.39 -4.98 -4.08
N HIS A 70 -8.22 -4.35 -4.16
CA HIS A 70 -7.00 -5.00 -4.58
C HIS A 70 -6.01 -5.01 -3.43
N LEU A 71 -5.16 -6.03 -3.40
CA LEU A 71 -4.02 -6.07 -2.51
C LEU A 71 -2.81 -5.51 -3.24
N TYR A 72 -2.09 -4.63 -2.58
CA TYR A 72 -0.87 -4.00 -3.08
C TYR A 72 0.29 -4.34 -2.19
N PHE A 73 1.49 -4.36 -2.74
CA PHE A 73 2.70 -4.42 -1.94
C PHE A 73 3.82 -3.61 -2.58
N THR A 74 4.78 -3.24 -1.75
CA THR A 74 5.94 -2.45 -2.17
C THR A 74 7.23 -3.12 -1.67
N ASN A 75 8.34 -2.80 -2.34
CA ASN A 75 9.66 -3.16 -1.86
C ASN A 75 10.13 -2.22 -0.75
N GLN A 76 11.27 -2.55 -0.12
CA GLN A 76 11.80 -1.80 1.02
C GLN A 76 12.06 -0.32 0.70
N ASP A 77 12.55 -0.04 -0.50
CA ASP A 77 12.89 1.33 -0.91
C ASP A 77 11.68 2.13 -1.38
N GLY A 78 10.52 1.50 -1.54
CA GLY A 78 9.34 2.17 -2.07
C GLY A 78 9.44 2.56 -3.54
N THR A 79 10.40 1.98 -4.27
CA THR A 79 10.62 2.29 -5.69
C THR A 79 9.73 1.48 -6.62
N GLY A 80 9.14 0.40 -6.13
CA GLY A 80 8.24 -0.45 -6.90
C GLY A 80 6.93 -0.66 -6.17
N LEU A 81 5.85 -0.71 -6.93
CA LEU A 81 4.50 -0.99 -6.46
C LEU A 81 3.90 -2.10 -7.31
N TRP A 82 3.37 -3.12 -6.65
CA TRP A 82 2.72 -4.25 -7.32
C TRP A 82 1.28 -4.39 -6.83
N LYS A 83 0.42 -4.85 -7.73
CA LYS A 83 -0.99 -5.08 -7.48
C LYS A 83 -1.34 -6.53 -7.81
N LEU A 84 -2.03 -7.20 -6.89
CA LEU A 84 -2.56 -8.53 -7.13
C LEU A 84 -3.90 -8.46 -7.87
N PRO A 85 -4.25 -9.50 -8.65
CA PRO A 85 -5.56 -9.55 -9.30
C PRO A 85 -6.69 -9.52 -8.27
N TYR A 86 -7.82 -8.92 -8.66
CA TYR A 86 -9.01 -8.90 -7.81
C TYR A 86 -9.54 -10.33 -7.57
N GLU A 87 -9.61 -11.14 -8.61
CA GLU A 87 -10.05 -12.53 -8.52
C GLU A 87 -8.89 -13.50 -8.72
N MET A 88 -8.79 -14.48 -7.84
CA MET A 88 -7.81 -15.55 -7.94
C MET A 88 -8.51 -16.80 -8.47
N LYS A 89 -8.32 -17.10 -9.74
CA LYS A 89 -8.88 -18.30 -10.38
C LYS A 89 -8.00 -19.52 -10.23
N THR A 90 -6.77 -19.33 -9.79
CA THR A 90 -5.78 -20.39 -9.56
C THR A 90 -5.13 -20.16 -8.21
N PRO A 91 -4.48 -21.19 -7.61
CA PRO A 91 -3.76 -21.03 -6.34
C PRO A 91 -2.65 -20.00 -6.36
N THR A 92 -2.15 -19.66 -7.55
CA THR A 92 -1.07 -18.68 -7.72
C THR A 92 -1.47 -17.62 -8.75
N ALA A 93 -0.91 -16.43 -8.59
CA ALA A 93 -1.10 -15.34 -9.55
C ALA A 93 0.18 -14.53 -9.66
N THR A 94 0.40 -13.93 -10.84
CA THR A 94 1.51 -13.02 -11.06
C THR A 94 1.07 -11.60 -10.72
N PRO A 95 1.72 -10.93 -9.75
CA PRO A 95 1.41 -9.53 -9.46
C PRO A 95 1.76 -8.65 -10.65
N LYS A 96 0.94 -7.62 -10.87
CA LYS A 96 1.20 -6.61 -11.89
C LYS A 96 2.00 -5.48 -11.26
N ARG A 97 3.15 -5.16 -11.84
CA ARG A 97 3.93 -3.99 -11.42
C ARG A 97 3.26 -2.72 -11.93
N ILE A 98 3.02 -1.78 -11.01
CA ILE A 98 2.44 -0.48 -11.34
C ILE A 98 3.54 0.52 -11.69
N TYR A 99 4.62 0.53 -10.89
CA TYR A 99 5.84 1.28 -11.17
C TYR A 99 7.00 0.85 -10.26
#